data_a4c0d6cd80e7e494f061fe13429880cd
#
_entry.id   a4c0d6cd80e7e494f061fe13429880cd
#
_cell.length_a   1.000
_cell.length_b   1.000
_cell.length_c   1.000
_cell.angle_alpha   90.00
_cell.angle_beta   90.00
_cell.angle_gamma   90.00
#
_symmetry.space_group_name_H-M   'P 1'
#
loop_
_entity.id
_entity.type
_entity.pdbx_description
1 polymer ?
#
loop_
_entity_poly.entity_id
_entity_poly.type
_entity_poly.pdbx_seq_one_letter_code
_entity_poly.pdbx_strand_id
1 'polypeptide(L)'
;SLQDLYLRALPPPLVALAAGLGAVIVAFLILPVAALVLALALLATGVLVPLVTRRASRRAGRRQAAARAELGSEVVEIATGSAEIAIAGRAEDWIARSERSGTRLAALQRRDAFSGGLAAGLLTAFAGATVVAILAVSIPAVGSGALPGVMLAALALLAMASFEAVAPLGAAAAGIDNCAAAAGRI
;
A
#
# COMPACT_ATOMS: atom_id res chain seq x y z
N SER A 1 -20.55 6.17 -1.33
CA SER A 1 -21.31 6.92 -0.31
C SER A 1 -20.37 7.45 0.77
N LEU A 2 -20.78 8.49 1.51
CA LEU A 2 -20.00 9.08 2.61
C LEU A 2 -19.70 8.04 3.71
N GLN A 3 -20.57 7.04 3.89
CA GLN A 3 -20.37 5.93 4.81
C GLN A 3 -19.18 5.04 4.46
N ASP A 4 -18.94 4.77 3.17
CA ASP A 4 -17.78 3.97 2.73
C ASP A 4 -16.46 4.71 2.98
N LEU A 5 -16.46 6.03 2.87
CA LEU A 5 -15.29 6.86 3.19
C LEU A 5 -14.96 6.80 4.69
N TYR A 6 -15.98 6.90 5.54
CA TYR A 6 -15.82 6.86 7.00
C TYR A 6 -15.36 5.48 7.48
N LEU A 7 -15.97 4.41 6.98
CA LEU A 7 -15.70 3.03 7.41
C LEU A 7 -14.39 2.45 6.85
N ARG A 8 -13.89 2.93 5.72
CA ARG A 8 -12.67 2.42 5.09
C ARG A 8 -11.44 3.31 5.24
N ALA A 9 -11.60 4.61 5.46
CA ALA A 9 -10.48 5.55 5.49
C ALA A 9 -10.01 5.91 6.92
N LEU A 10 -10.92 5.97 7.91
CA LEU A 10 -10.56 6.32 9.28
C LEU A 10 -10.03 5.17 10.15
N PRO A 11 -10.58 3.93 10.10
CA PRO A 11 -10.14 2.87 10.99
C PRO A 11 -8.69 2.45 10.83
N PRO A 12 -8.12 2.29 9.61
CA PRO A 12 -6.74 1.82 9.46
C PRO A 12 -5.68 2.71 10.13
N PRO A 13 -5.71 4.05 10.01
CA PRO A 13 -4.71 4.89 10.68
C PRO A 13 -4.86 4.90 12.20
N LEU A 14 -6.09 4.83 12.72
CA LEU A 14 -6.34 4.76 14.17
C LEU A 14 -5.84 3.45 14.76
N VAL A 15 -6.13 2.33 14.11
CA VAL A 15 -5.66 1.00 14.53
C VAL A 15 -4.13 0.92 14.47
N ALA A 16 -3.53 1.42 13.41
CA ALA A 16 -2.07 1.43 13.29
C ALA A 16 -1.39 2.30 14.36
N LEU A 17 -1.96 3.47 14.69
CA LEU A 17 -1.47 4.32 15.76
C LEU A 17 -1.61 3.65 17.13
N ALA A 18 -2.78 3.09 17.43
CA ALA A 18 -3.03 2.42 18.70
C ALA A 18 -2.14 1.18 18.88
N ALA A 19 -2.03 0.34 17.84
CA ALA A 19 -1.19 -0.85 17.87
C ALA A 19 0.31 -0.48 17.94
N GLY A 20 0.74 0.51 17.15
CA GLY A 20 2.12 0.98 17.18
C GLY A 20 2.52 1.59 18.51
N LEU A 21 1.65 2.43 19.10
CA LEU A 21 1.90 3.03 20.40
C LEU A 21 1.92 1.96 21.50
N GLY A 22 0.97 1.02 21.48
CA GLY A 22 0.93 -0.10 22.42
C GLY A 22 2.20 -0.95 22.34
N ALA A 23 2.66 -1.25 21.14
CA ALA A 23 3.88 -2.00 20.94
C ALA A 23 5.13 -1.26 21.45
N VAL A 24 5.24 0.05 21.22
CA VAL A 24 6.34 0.87 21.73
C VAL A 24 6.32 0.91 23.26
N ILE A 25 5.15 1.02 23.88
CA ILE A 25 5.01 1.02 25.36
C ILE A 25 5.46 -0.35 25.91
N VAL A 26 5.01 -1.47 25.32
CA VAL A 26 5.41 -2.80 25.74
C VAL A 26 6.91 -3.00 25.55
N ALA A 27 7.46 -2.59 24.42
CA ALA A 27 8.90 -2.66 24.19
C ALA A 27 9.69 -1.81 25.20
N PHE A 28 9.16 -0.63 25.58
CA PHE A 28 9.79 0.25 26.56
C PHE A 28 9.87 -0.37 27.96
N LEU A 29 8.84 -1.10 28.36
CA LEU A 29 8.82 -1.83 29.64
C LEU A 29 9.81 -2.98 29.67
N ILE A 30 10.17 -3.56 28.52
CA ILE A 30 11.12 -4.66 28.40
C ILE A 30 12.55 -4.12 28.26
N LEU A 31 12.77 -3.25 27.26
CA LEU A 31 14.08 -2.66 26.96
C LEU A 31 13.92 -1.28 26.32
N PRO A 32 14.21 -0.16 27.00
CA PRO A 32 13.99 1.19 26.48
C PRO A 32 14.72 1.47 25.16
N VAL A 33 15.91 0.90 24.96
CA VAL A 33 16.67 1.07 23.72
C VAL A 33 16.00 0.36 22.54
N ALA A 34 15.44 -0.83 22.74
CA ALA A 34 14.68 -1.55 21.72
C ALA A 34 13.39 -0.78 21.36
N ALA A 35 12.72 -0.16 22.36
CA ALA A 35 11.57 0.68 22.13
C ALA A 35 11.88 1.90 21.27
N LEU A 36 13.04 2.52 21.49
CA LEU A 36 13.49 3.67 20.69
C LEU A 36 13.72 3.26 19.23
N VAL A 37 14.36 2.11 18.99
CA VAL A 37 14.59 1.58 17.65
C VAL A 37 13.25 1.27 16.97
N LEU A 38 12.30 0.64 17.68
CA LEU A 38 10.98 0.34 17.16
C LEU A 38 10.20 1.61 16.83
N ALA A 39 10.20 2.59 17.72
CA ALA A 39 9.50 3.87 17.53
C ALA A 39 10.03 4.62 16.31
N LEU A 40 11.35 4.74 16.15
CA LEU A 40 11.97 5.38 14.99
C LEU A 40 11.65 4.64 13.70
N ALA A 41 11.68 3.32 13.71
CA ALA A 41 11.35 2.50 12.55
C ALA A 41 9.88 2.62 12.15
N LEU A 42 8.94 2.61 13.11
CA LEU A 42 7.51 2.80 12.85
C LEU A 42 7.21 4.21 12.35
N LEU A 43 7.84 5.24 12.91
CA LEU A 43 7.72 6.62 12.43
C LEU A 43 8.26 6.77 11.01
N ALA A 44 9.45 6.25 10.74
CA ALA A 44 10.02 6.29 9.41
C ALA A 44 9.12 5.58 8.39
N THR A 45 8.62 4.39 8.71
CA THR A 45 7.75 3.61 7.83
C THR A 45 6.38 4.27 7.68
N GLY A 46 5.79 4.75 8.77
CA GLY A 46 4.49 5.42 8.78
C GLY A 46 4.46 6.72 7.99
N VAL A 47 5.60 7.38 7.81
CA VAL A 47 5.74 8.58 6.98
C VAL A 47 6.19 8.25 5.57
N LEU A 48 7.21 7.41 5.40
CA LEU A 48 7.80 7.10 4.08
C LEU A 48 6.84 6.33 3.19
N VAL A 49 6.18 5.30 3.73
CA VAL A 49 5.29 4.43 2.92
C VAL A 49 4.12 5.23 2.34
N PRO A 50 3.32 6.00 3.10
CA PRO A 50 2.26 6.81 2.52
C PRO A 50 2.79 7.87 1.53
N LEU A 51 3.95 8.45 1.80
CA LEU A 51 4.54 9.49 0.95
C LEU A 51 4.95 8.93 -0.43
N VAL A 52 5.60 7.76 -0.44
CA VAL A 52 6.00 7.07 -1.67
C VAL A 52 4.77 6.59 -2.43
N THR A 53 3.83 5.97 -1.73
CA THR A 53 2.59 5.45 -2.32
C THR A 53 1.76 6.57 -2.94
N ARG A 54 1.57 7.70 -2.23
CA ARG A 54 0.85 8.87 -2.77
C ARG A 54 1.50 9.45 -4.01
N ARG A 55 2.83 9.58 -4.04
CA ARG A 55 3.53 10.09 -5.23
C ARG A 55 3.39 9.15 -6.44
N ALA A 56 3.44 7.85 -6.22
CA ALA A 56 3.25 6.84 -7.25
C ALA A 56 1.79 6.80 -7.74
N SER A 57 0.82 6.75 -6.83
CA SER A 57 -0.61 6.59 -7.13
C SER A 57 -1.24 7.80 -7.81
N ARG A 58 -0.84 9.05 -7.47
CA ARG A 58 -1.43 10.26 -8.07
C ARG A 58 -1.22 10.37 -9.57
N ARG A 59 -0.07 9.92 -10.08
CA ARG A 59 0.23 9.93 -11.52
C ARG A 59 -0.41 8.76 -12.26
N ALA A 60 -0.48 7.60 -11.62
CA ALA A 60 -1.00 6.39 -12.21
C ALA A 60 -2.53 6.36 -12.24
N GLY A 61 -3.20 6.74 -11.15
CA GLY A 61 -4.66 6.70 -11.05
C GLY A 61 -5.39 7.57 -12.09
N ARG A 62 -4.88 8.77 -12.40
CA ARG A 62 -5.46 9.63 -13.43
C ARG A 62 -5.36 9.03 -14.84
N ARG A 63 -4.22 8.40 -15.15
CA ARG A 63 -3.98 7.76 -16.45
C ARG A 63 -4.78 6.47 -16.61
N GLN A 64 -4.93 5.69 -15.55
CA GLN A 64 -5.76 4.50 -15.55
C GLN A 64 -7.25 4.81 -15.67
N ALA A 65 -7.74 5.83 -14.97
CA ALA A 65 -9.14 6.24 -15.06
C ALA A 65 -9.50 6.68 -16.49
N ALA A 66 -8.62 7.43 -17.17
CA ALA A 66 -8.81 7.82 -18.55
C ALA A 66 -8.79 6.61 -19.50
N ALA A 67 -7.81 5.70 -19.35
CA ALA A 67 -7.69 4.49 -20.18
C ALA A 67 -8.87 3.52 -19.97
N ARG A 68 -9.38 3.40 -18.73
CA ARG A 68 -10.59 2.60 -18.48
C ARG A 68 -11.86 3.22 -19.06
N ALA A 69 -11.98 4.54 -19.02
CA ALA A 69 -13.11 5.25 -19.63
C ALA A 69 -13.08 5.10 -21.16
N GLU A 70 -11.91 5.19 -21.76
CA GLU A 70 -11.70 5.00 -23.20
C GLU A 70 -12.10 3.57 -23.63
N LEU A 71 -11.61 2.55 -22.93
CA LEU A 71 -12.02 1.15 -23.16
C LEU A 71 -13.51 0.92 -22.92
N GLY A 72 -14.07 1.53 -21.87
CA GLY A 72 -15.50 1.41 -21.58
C GLY A 72 -16.35 1.99 -22.69
N SER A 73 -15.99 3.15 -23.26
CA SER A 73 -16.70 3.75 -24.40
C SER A 73 -16.55 2.91 -25.67
N GLU A 74 -15.36 2.36 -25.93
CA GLU A 74 -15.15 1.45 -27.08
C GLU A 74 -16.01 0.17 -26.98
N VAL A 75 -16.10 -0.44 -25.79
CA VAL A 75 -16.93 -1.63 -25.57
C VAL A 75 -18.43 -1.32 -25.77
N VAL A 76 -18.91 -0.18 -25.28
CA VAL A 76 -20.30 0.26 -25.48
C VAL A 76 -20.58 0.54 -26.96
N GLU A 77 -19.65 1.19 -27.66
CA GLU A 77 -19.78 1.48 -29.08
C GLU A 77 -19.82 0.20 -29.91
N ILE A 78 -18.99 -0.80 -29.58
CA ILE A 78 -19.05 -2.14 -30.22
C ILE A 78 -20.39 -2.83 -29.93
N ALA A 79 -20.86 -2.80 -28.68
CA ALA A 79 -22.10 -3.44 -28.30
C ALA A 79 -23.34 -2.84 -28.98
N THR A 80 -23.35 -1.51 -29.18
CA THR A 80 -24.47 -0.80 -29.82
C THR A 80 -24.37 -0.77 -31.33
N GLY A 81 -23.15 -0.75 -31.90
CA GLY A 81 -22.89 -0.64 -33.33
C GLY A 81 -22.47 -1.93 -34.02
N SER A 82 -22.55 -3.10 -33.35
CA SER A 82 -22.03 -4.36 -33.86
C SER A 82 -22.60 -4.79 -35.23
N ALA A 83 -23.86 -4.53 -35.48
CA ALA A 83 -24.50 -4.84 -36.75
C ALA A 83 -23.99 -3.95 -37.91
N GLU A 84 -23.80 -2.65 -37.68
CA GLU A 84 -23.29 -1.71 -38.68
C GLU A 84 -21.80 -1.94 -38.98
N ILE A 85 -21.00 -2.29 -37.95
CA ILE A 85 -19.59 -2.61 -38.08
C ILE A 85 -19.38 -3.87 -38.94
N ALA A 86 -20.23 -4.90 -38.74
CA ALA A 86 -20.19 -6.13 -39.51
C ALA A 86 -20.54 -5.90 -41.00
N ILE A 87 -21.54 -5.06 -41.27
CA ILE A 87 -21.98 -4.73 -42.65
C ILE A 87 -20.92 -3.88 -43.37
N ALA A 88 -20.23 -3.00 -42.67
CA ALA A 88 -19.20 -2.14 -43.22
C ALA A 88 -17.85 -2.84 -43.46
N GLY A 89 -17.68 -4.11 -43.10
CA GLY A 89 -16.43 -4.88 -43.29
C GLY A 89 -15.23 -4.36 -42.47
N ARG A 90 -15.47 -3.56 -41.42
CA ARG A 90 -14.42 -2.88 -40.63
C ARG A 90 -14.10 -3.58 -39.30
N ALA A 91 -14.46 -4.84 -39.16
CA ALA A 91 -14.29 -5.60 -37.93
C ALA A 91 -12.80 -5.71 -37.52
N GLU A 92 -11.88 -5.86 -38.49
CA GLU A 92 -10.44 -5.97 -38.23
C GLU A 92 -9.85 -4.66 -37.68
N ASP A 93 -10.28 -3.51 -38.17
CA ASP A 93 -9.85 -2.21 -37.67
C ASP A 93 -10.25 -1.98 -36.22
N TRP A 94 -11.45 -2.46 -35.84
CA TRP A 94 -11.98 -2.37 -34.50
C TRP A 94 -11.26 -3.30 -33.53
N ILE A 95 -11.00 -4.54 -33.94
CA ILE A 95 -10.20 -5.48 -33.15
C ILE A 95 -8.81 -4.89 -32.90
N ALA A 96 -8.13 -4.39 -33.91
CA ALA A 96 -6.82 -3.79 -33.77
C ALA A 96 -6.81 -2.54 -32.88
N ARG A 97 -7.89 -1.77 -32.83
CA ARG A 97 -8.03 -0.63 -31.92
C ARG A 97 -8.21 -1.09 -30.48
N SER A 98 -9.12 -2.01 -30.25
CA SER A 98 -9.38 -2.60 -28.93
C SER A 98 -8.14 -3.28 -28.33
N GLU A 99 -7.36 -3.99 -29.15
CA GLU A 99 -6.07 -4.57 -28.73
C GLU A 99 -5.05 -3.50 -28.31
N ARG A 100 -4.97 -2.39 -29.03
CA ARG A 100 -4.06 -1.26 -28.65
C ARG A 100 -4.50 -0.62 -27.34
N SER A 101 -5.78 -0.39 -27.13
CA SER A 101 -6.31 0.15 -25.88
C SER A 101 -6.09 -0.83 -24.73
N GLY A 102 -6.30 -2.13 -24.95
CA GLY A 102 -6.03 -3.19 -24.00
C GLY A 102 -4.55 -3.29 -23.61
N THR A 103 -3.64 -3.25 -24.57
CA THR A 103 -2.18 -3.28 -24.32
C THR A 103 -1.71 -2.04 -23.57
N ARG A 104 -2.28 -0.88 -23.86
CA ARG A 104 -2.01 0.37 -23.15
C ARG A 104 -2.45 0.29 -21.69
N LEU A 105 -3.63 -0.23 -21.43
CA LEU A 105 -4.14 -0.44 -20.07
C LEU A 105 -3.28 -1.44 -19.31
N ALA A 106 -2.91 -2.57 -19.94
CA ALA A 106 -2.03 -3.57 -19.34
C ALA A 106 -0.66 -3.00 -18.97
N ALA A 107 -0.08 -2.14 -19.82
CA ALA A 107 1.18 -1.46 -19.53
C ALA A 107 1.08 -0.51 -18.33
N LEU A 108 -0.05 0.20 -18.18
CA LEU A 108 -0.32 1.06 -17.02
C LEU A 108 -0.51 0.23 -15.73
N GLN A 109 -1.25 -0.87 -15.81
CA GLN A 109 -1.46 -1.79 -14.67
C GLN A 109 -0.15 -2.44 -14.23
N ARG A 110 0.72 -2.82 -15.18
CA ARG A 110 2.04 -3.37 -14.86
C ARG A 110 2.94 -2.37 -14.12
N ARG A 111 2.90 -1.10 -14.50
CA ARG A 111 3.63 -0.04 -13.79
C ARG A 111 3.11 0.16 -12.37
N ASP A 112 1.79 0.10 -12.18
CA ASP A 112 1.17 0.21 -10.86
C ASP A 112 1.50 -1.00 -9.99
N ALA A 113 1.42 -2.21 -10.53
CA ALA A 113 1.82 -3.41 -9.83
C ALA A 113 3.29 -3.36 -9.41
N PHE A 114 4.18 -2.85 -10.27
CA PHE A 114 5.59 -2.67 -9.93
C PHE A 114 5.78 -1.64 -8.80
N SER A 115 5.10 -0.49 -8.87
CA SER A 115 5.20 0.52 -7.81
C SER A 115 4.62 0.06 -6.48
N GLY A 116 3.51 -0.69 -6.52
CA GLY A 116 2.92 -1.34 -5.35
C GLY A 116 3.83 -2.42 -4.76
N GLY A 117 4.40 -3.26 -5.61
CA GLY A 117 5.37 -4.28 -5.22
C GLY A 117 6.64 -3.69 -4.60
N LEU A 118 7.14 -2.58 -5.16
CA LEU A 118 8.29 -1.87 -4.59
C LEU A 118 7.98 -1.31 -3.19
N ALA A 119 6.80 -0.71 -3.02
CA ALA A 119 6.37 -0.19 -1.72
C ALA A 119 6.22 -1.32 -0.68
N ALA A 120 5.63 -2.45 -1.06
CA ALA A 120 5.52 -3.63 -0.20
C ALA A 120 6.90 -4.23 0.12
N GLY A 121 7.78 -4.32 -0.86
CA GLY A 121 9.15 -4.78 -0.67
C GLY A 121 9.96 -3.90 0.28
N LEU A 122 9.83 -2.58 0.16
CA LEU A 122 10.46 -1.64 1.09
C LEU A 122 9.90 -1.81 2.51
N LEU A 123 8.59 -1.96 2.67
CA LEU A 123 7.97 -2.20 3.98
C LEU A 123 8.54 -3.47 4.63
N THR A 124 8.62 -4.57 3.89
CA THR A 124 9.17 -5.84 4.36
C THR A 124 10.67 -5.71 4.71
N ALA A 125 11.43 -4.99 3.89
CA ALA A 125 12.84 -4.74 4.15
C ALA A 125 13.05 -3.90 5.43
N PHE A 126 12.24 -2.86 5.63
CA PHE A 126 12.26 -2.06 6.86
C PHE A 126 11.88 -2.87 8.09
N ALA A 127 10.85 -3.72 7.98
CA ALA A 127 10.45 -4.62 9.06
C ALA A 127 11.59 -5.58 9.43
N GLY A 128 12.17 -6.26 8.45
CA GLY A 128 13.30 -7.15 8.66
C GLY A 128 14.53 -6.45 9.26
N ALA A 129 14.89 -5.28 8.74
CA ALA A 129 15.98 -4.48 9.27
C ALA A 129 15.74 -4.05 10.72
N THR A 130 14.51 -3.70 11.07
CA THR A 130 14.11 -3.34 12.43
C THR A 130 14.23 -4.52 13.38
N VAL A 131 13.79 -5.71 12.98
CA VAL A 131 13.95 -6.93 13.77
C VAL A 131 15.43 -7.20 14.02
N VAL A 132 16.27 -7.14 12.99
CA VAL A 132 17.72 -7.33 13.13
C VAL A 132 18.32 -6.27 14.06
N ALA A 133 17.92 -5.01 13.95
CA ALA A 133 18.41 -3.94 14.81
C ALA A 133 18.00 -4.16 16.28
N ILE A 134 16.76 -4.57 16.54
CA ILE A 134 16.26 -4.90 17.88
C ILE A 134 17.05 -6.08 18.44
N LEU A 135 17.29 -7.15 17.67
CA LEU A 135 18.10 -8.28 18.11
C LEU A 135 19.53 -7.84 18.43
N ALA A 136 20.16 -7.05 17.56
CA ALA A 136 21.53 -6.57 17.77
C ALA A 136 21.69 -5.77 19.07
N VAL A 137 20.68 -4.98 19.44
CA VAL A 137 20.67 -4.19 20.68
C VAL A 137 20.30 -5.04 21.89
N SER A 138 19.47 -6.07 21.72
CA SER A 138 18.97 -6.89 22.83
C SER A 138 19.91 -8.06 23.19
N ILE A 139 20.72 -8.57 22.25
CA ILE A 139 21.67 -9.67 22.50
C ILE A 139 22.66 -9.34 23.62
N PRO A 140 23.32 -8.16 23.68
CA PRO A 140 24.21 -7.82 24.78
C PRO A 140 23.50 -7.77 26.14
N ALA A 141 22.23 -7.35 26.18
CA ALA A 141 21.43 -7.30 27.40
C ALA A 141 21.09 -8.72 27.93
N VAL A 142 20.91 -9.68 27.04
CA VAL A 142 20.75 -11.10 27.42
C VAL A 142 22.08 -11.66 27.89
N GLY A 143 23.18 -11.36 27.21
CA GLY A 143 24.52 -11.82 27.59
C GLY A 143 24.98 -11.31 28.96
N SER A 144 24.57 -10.12 29.38
CA SER A 144 24.82 -9.55 30.70
C SER A 144 23.85 -10.02 31.79
N GLY A 145 22.85 -10.85 31.43
CA GLY A 145 21.82 -11.32 32.37
C GLY A 145 20.75 -10.27 32.71
N ALA A 146 20.78 -9.08 32.08
CA ALA A 146 19.83 -8.03 32.32
C ALA A 146 18.45 -8.29 31.67
N LEU A 147 18.41 -9.19 30.66
CA LEU A 147 17.19 -9.57 29.95
C LEU A 147 17.06 -11.08 29.83
N PRO A 148 15.93 -11.69 30.23
CA PRO A 148 15.65 -13.10 29.94
C PRO A 148 15.59 -13.37 28.44
N GLY A 149 16.18 -14.48 27.94
CA GLY A 149 16.18 -14.81 26.52
C GLY A 149 14.78 -14.91 25.87
N VAL A 150 13.77 -15.27 26.66
CA VAL A 150 12.36 -15.29 26.21
C VAL A 150 11.89 -13.89 25.81
N MET A 151 12.33 -12.84 26.49
CA MET A 151 11.95 -11.45 26.18
C MET A 151 12.55 -10.96 24.86
N LEU A 152 13.68 -11.52 24.44
CA LEU A 152 14.26 -11.25 23.12
C LEU A 152 13.34 -11.75 21.99
N ALA A 153 12.81 -12.96 22.13
CA ALA A 153 11.84 -13.49 21.17
C ALA A 153 10.54 -12.66 21.17
N ALA A 154 10.07 -12.25 22.35
CA ALA A 154 8.89 -11.41 22.49
C ALA A 154 9.07 -10.06 21.78
N LEU A 155 10.24 -9.39 21.91
CA LEU A 155 10.55 -8.14 21.23
C LEU A 155 10.60 -8.31 19.71
N ALA A 156 11.16 -9.41 19.19
CA ALA A 156 11.20 -9.68 17.77
C ALA A 156 9.80 -9.90 17.19
N LEU A 157 8.96 -10.69 17.87
CA LEU A 157 7.57 -10.92 17.48
C LEU A 157 6.72 -9.64 17.56
N LEU A 158 6.92 -8.85 18.61
CA LEU A 158 6.24 -7.58 18.78
C LEU A 158 6.59 -6.60 17.65
N ALA A 159 7.85 -6.54 17.23
CA ALA A 159 8.27 -5.75 16.10
C ALA A 159 7.57 -6.21 14.80
N MET A 160 7.57 -7.50 14.50
CA MET A 160 6.88 -8.05 13.33
C MET A 160 5.39 -7.72 13.32
N ALA A 161 4.70 -7.94 14.43
CA ALA A 161 3.26 -7.64 14.56
C ALA A 161 2.96 -6.15 14.39
N SER A 162 3.85 -5.26 14.88
CA SER A 162 3.70 -3.82 14.73
C SER A 162 3.77 -3.37 13.27
N PHE A 163 4.65 -3.95 12.48
CA PHE A 163 4.74 -3.64 11.04
C PHE A 163 3.54 -4.16 10.27
N GLU A 164 2.97 -5.30 10.66
CA GLU A 164 1.75 -5.83 10.05
C GLU A 164 0.56 -4.89 10.28
N ALA A 165 0.46 -4.26 11.46
CA ALA A 165 -0.56 -3.25 11.74
C ALA A 165 -0.39 -1.95 10.91
N VAL A 166 0.84 -1.61 10.50
CA VAL A 166 1.16 -0.42 9.70
C VAL A 166 1.00 -0.68 8.19
N ALA A 167 1.09 -1.93 7.74
CA ALA A 167 1.00 -2.30 6.32
C ALA A 167 -0.25 -1.75 5.59
N PRO A 168 -1.46 -1.75 6.17
CA PRO A 168 -2.67 -1.22 5.52
C PRO A 168 -2.65 0.30 5.29
N LEU A 169 -1.79 1.07 5.97
CA LEU A 169 -1.72 2.53 5.82
C LEU A 169 -1.40 2.98 4.39
N GLY A 170 -0.56 2.24 3.69
CA GLY A 170 -0.24 2.52 2.29
C GLY A 170 -1.46 2.42 1.37
N ALA A 171 -2.26 1.37 1.54
CA ALA A 171 -3.48 1.14 0.78
C ALA A 171 -4.57 2.16 1.14
N ALA A 172 -4.72 2.51 2.42
CA ALA A 172 -5.66 3.52 2.89
C ALA A 172 -5.33 4.91 2.32
N ALA A 173 -4.04 5.28 2.30
CA ALA A 173 -3.59 6.55 1.72
C ALA A 173 -3.89 6.65 0.21
N ALA A 174 -3.71 5.57 -0.55
CA ALA A 174 -4.06 5.52 -1.96
C ALA A 174 -5.58 5.60 -2.19
N GLY A 175 -6.38 5.00 -1.31
CA GLY A 175 -7.84 5.04 -1.35
C GLY A 175 -8.39 6.45 -1.15
N ILE A 176 -7.86 7.22 -0.22
CA ILE A 176 -8.27 8.61 0.05
C ILE A 176 -8.01 9.51 -1.18
N ASP A 177 -6.84 9.39 -1.81
CA ASP A 177 -6.50 10.18 -2.99
C ASP A 177 -7.41 9.85 -4.19
N ASN A 178 -7.84 8.59 -4.34
CA ASN A 178 -8.79 8.18 -5.38
C ASN A 178 -10.21 8.74 -5.12
N CYS A 179 -10.67 8.75 -3.88
CA CYS A 179 -11.96 9.32 -3.51
C CYS A 179 -11.97 10.86 -3.66
N ALA A 180 -10.89 11.54 -3.26
CA ALA A 180 -10.77 12.99 -3.43
C ALA A 180 -10.76 13.40 -4.92
N ALA A 181 -10.12 12.59 -5.77
CA ALA A 181 -10.13 12.82 -7.22
C ALA A 181 -11.51 12.57 -7.87
N ALA A 182 -12.34 11.72 -7.27
CA ALA A 182 -13.72 11.50 -7.72
C ALA A 182 -14.66 12.63 -7.28
N ALA A 183 -14.51 13.13 -6.04
CA ALA A 183 -15.32 14.23 -5.50
C ALA A 183 -15.07 15.58 -6.20
N GLY A 184 -13.87 15.82 -6.70
CA GLY A 184 -13.54 17.06 -7.46
C GLY A 184 -14.10 17.11 -8.89
N ARG A 185 -14.91 16.12 -9.30
CA ARG A 185 -15.58 16.05 -10.62
C ARG A 185 -17.09 16.26 -10.58
N ILE A 186 -17.62 16.56 -9.42
CA ILE A 186 -19.01 17.00 -9.19
C ILE A 186 -19.02 18.52 -9.02
#